data_f59dd733489e9697f3acc8d3064d11f0
#
_entry.id   f59dd733489e9697f3acc8d3064d11f0
#
_cell.length_a   1.000
_cell.length_b   1.000
_cell.length_c   1.000
_cell.angle_alpha   90.00
_cell.angle_beta   90.00
_cell.angle_gamma   90.00
#
_symmetry.space_group_name_H-M   'P 1'
#
loop_
_entity.id
_entity.type
_entity.pdbx_description
1 polymer ?
#
loop_
_entity_poly.entity_id
_entity_poly.type
_entity_poly.pdbx_seq_one_letter_code
_entity_poly.pdbx_strand_id
1 'polypeptide(L)'
;DTSRLDAISAAATEVAAHNVADLLAMAICHRPDEPALVVCDKRSWLNVVLTEAYRQALPDATFIDFDDVTPEVVLAAFAELPAGSLVVLIQSTSFRLEAFRIRIELFKRGLKVIEHVHLSRMPGVQGLHYIASLAYDPAYYRGVGHALKARIDKARHGMVDSGGEQLVFASPFESAKLNIGDYRGMNNIGGQFPLGEVFTEAQDLEAVNGRVRIFVFGDTHFMVNRPDTPITLIIDKGRVTGTENATPEFLAMLDIIRAHEGEVWVRELGFGMNRAFSREQLVNDIGTYERMCGIHLSLGAKHGVYTKPQFKRKDARYHVDIFAVTEAVYLDDERVYADGAWTVAPVAFS
;
A
#
# COMPACT_ATOMS: atom_id res chain seq x y z
N ASP A 1 -14.16 -6.94 -31.58
CA ASP A 1 -14.74 -7.85 -30.60
C ASP A 1 -15.29 -7.07 -29.38
N THR A 2 -16.09 -6.06 -29.69
CA THR A 2 -16.68 -5.12 -28.72
C THR A 2 -17.54 -5.86 -27.67
N SER A 3 -18.34 -6.84 -28.13
CA SER A 3 -19.24 -7.59 -27.26
C SER A 3 -18.50 -8.36 -26.10
N ARG A 4 -17.31 -8.85 -26.38
CA ARG A 4 -16.49 -9.55 -25.38
C ARG A 4 -15.91 -8.57 -24.36
N LEU A 5 -15.46 -7.39 -24.79
CA LEU A 5 -14.98 -6.34 -23.90
C LEU A 5 -16.11 -5.79 -23.03
N ASP A 6 -17.30 -5.62 -23.59
CA ASP A 6 -18.48 -5.18 -22.83
C ASP A 6 -18.87 -6.21 -21.77
N ALA A 7 -18.83 -7.50 -22.09
CA ALA A 7 -19.10 -8.57 -21.13
C ALA A 7 -18.06 -8.62 -20.00
N ILE A 8 -16.78 -8.45 -20.31
CA ILE A 8 -15.71 -8.38 -19.30
C ILE A 8 -15.92 -7.16 -18.40
N SER A 9 -16.26 -6.01 -18.98
CA SER A 9 -16.51 -4.78 -18.23
C SER A 9 -17.71 -4.91 -17.30
N ALA A 10 -18.79 -5.55 -17.74
CA ALA A 10 -19.97 -5.79 -16.93
C ALA A 10 -19.66 -6.71 -15.73
N ALA A 11 -18.98 -7.83 -16.00
CA ALA A 11 -18.56 -8.76 -14.93
C ALA A 11 -17.60 -8.11 -13.93
N ALA A 12 -16.62 -7.34 -14.42
CA ALA A 12 -15.69 -6.59 -13.58
C ALA A 12 -16.41 -5.55 -12.72
N THR A 13 -17.40 -4.86 -13.27
CA THR A 13 -18.20 -3.87 -12.55
C THR A 13 -19.02 -4.52 -11.44
N GLU A 14 -19.60 -5.69 -11.70
CA GLU A 14 -20.36 -6.44 -10.68
C GLU A 14 -19.46 -6.83 -9.49
N VAL A 15 -18.28 -7.37 -9.75
CA VAL A 15 -17.30 -7.71 -8.70
C VAL A 15 -16.85 -6.47 -7.96
N ALA A 16 -16.53 -5.39 -8.67
CA ALA A 16 -16.10 -4.13 -8.07
C ALA A 16 -17.19 -3.52 -7.19
N ALA A 17 -18.45 -3.54 -7.64
CA ALA A 17 -19.59 -3.03 -6.87
C ALA A 17 -19.79 -3.81 -5.56
N HIS A 18 -19.68 -5.14 -5.61
CA HIS A 18 -19.73 -5.97 -4.42
C HIS A 18 -18.61 -5.64 -3.44
N ASN A 19 -17.37 -5.60 -3.91
CA ASN A 19 -16.20 -5.30 -3.07
C ASN A 19 -16.28 -3.88 -2.47
N VAL A 20 -16.69 -2.91 -3.25
CA VAL A 20 -16.87 -1.52 -2.79
C VAL A 20 -17.97 -1.44 -1.73
N ALA A 21 -19.09 -2.13 -1.91
CA ALA A 21 -20.16 -2.17 -0.91
C ALA A 21 -19.67 -2.74 0.43
N ASP A 22 -18.89 -3.80 0.41
CA ASP A 22 -18.27 -4.37 1.61
C ASP A 22 -17.28 -3.43 2.29
N LEU A 23 -16.43 -2.76 1.52
CA LEU A 23 -15.51 -1.74 2.04
C LEU A 23 -16.25 -0.59 2.72
N LEU A 24 -17.30 -0.09 2.09
CA LEU A 24 -18.12 0.99 2.64
C LEU A 24 -18.80 0.60 3.94
N ALA A 25 -19.37 -0.60 3.98
CA ALA A 25 -20.09 -1.09 5.15
C ALA A 25 -19.17 -1.49 6.30
N MET A 26 -18.10 -2.26 6.01
CA MET A 26 -17.31 -2.94 7.03
C MET A 26 -16.00 -2.23 7.39
N ALA A 27 -15.37 -1.51 6.46
CA ALA A 27 -14.14 -0.77 6.74
C ALA A 27 -14.42 0.69 7.07
N ILE A 28 -15.05 1.41 6.18
CA ILE A 28 -15.38 2.84 6.33
C ILE A 28 -16.54 3.07 7.32
N CYS A 29 -17.42 2.08 7.46
CA CYS A 29 -18.65 2.20 8.24
C CYS A 29 -19.48 3.41 7.80
N HIS A 30 -19.63 3.55 6.47
CA HIS A 30 -20.46 4.59 5.88
C HIS A 30 -21.92 4.24 6.05
N ARG A 31 -22.72 5.21 6.52
CA ARG A 31 -24.16 5.03 6.69
C ARG A 31 -24.94 5.63 5.52
N PRO A 32 -26.08 5.04 5.15
CA PRO A 32 -26.88 5.54 4.02
C PRO A 32 -27.35 7.00 4.18
N ASP A 33 -27.49 7.49 5.42
CA ASP A 33 -27.91 8.86 5.75
C ASP A 33 -26.75 9.88 5.69
N GLU A 34 -25.53 9.43 5.55
CA GLU A 34 -24.35 10.31 5.45
C GLU A 34 -24.16 10.75 4.00
N PRO A 35 -23.90 12.05 3.73
CA PRO A 35 -23.59 12.51 2.40
C PRO A 35 -22.30 11.87 1.85
N ALA A 36 -22.29 11.63 0.54
CA ALA A 36 -21.12 11.15 -0.17
C ALA A 36 -20.90 11.94 -1.47
N LEU A 37 -19.64 12.26 -1.73
CA LEU A 37 -19.19 12.91 -2.95
C LEU A 37 -18.13 12.02 -3.61
N VAL A 38 -18.36 11.70 -4.88
CA VAL A 38 -17.39 10.94 -5.71
C VAL A 38 -16.84 11.89 -6.77
N VAL A 39 -15.54 12.12 -6.75
CA VAL A 39 -14.81 12.85 -7.80
C VAL A 39 -14.03 11.84 -8.61
N CYS A 40 -14.28 11.78 -9.90
CA CYS A 40 -13.71 10.80 -10.81
C CYS A 40 -13.20 11.44 -12.09
N ASP A 41 -12.36 10.74 -12.82
CA ASP A 41 -12.12 10.94 -14.23
C ASP A 41 -12.41 9.63 -14.99
N LYS A 42 -12.50 9.68 -16.32
CA LYS A 42 -12.83 8.52 -17.16
C LYS A 42 -11.70 8.15 -18.12
N ARG A 43 -10.46 8.48 -17.77
CA ARG A 43 -9.30 8.37 -18.67
C ARG A 43 -8.73 6.96 -18.79
N SER A 44 -9.19 6.01 -17.97
CA SER A 44 -8.81 4.60 -18.08
C SER A 44 -10.01 3.68 -17.92
N TRP A 45 -9.89 2.45 -18.44
CA TRP A 45 -10.93 1.43 -18.26
C TRP A 45 -11.25 1.19 -16.77
N LEU A 46 -10.22 1.10 -15.93
CA LEU A 46 -10.40 0.86 -14.50
C LEU A 46 -11.15 2.00 -13.81
N ASN A 47 -10.89 3.26 -14.21
CA ASN A 47 -11.66 4.41 -13.72
C ASN A 47 -13.14 4.30 -14.05
N VAL A 48 -13.47 3.92 -15.28
CA VAL A 48 -14.86 3.76 -15.71
C VAL A 48 -15.56 2.67 -14.92
N VAL A 49 -14.91 1.51 -14.76
CA VAL A 49 -15.45 0.36 -14.01
C VAL A 49 -15.68 0.74 -12.54
N LEU A 50 -14.70 1.36 -11.88
CA LEU A 50 -14.84 1.78 -10.49
C LEU A 50 -15.89 2.86 -10.30
N THR A 51 -15.99 3.83 -11.21
CA THR A 51 -17.02 4.86 -11.13
C THR A 51 -18.41 4.25 -11.20
N GLU A 52 -18.64 3.31 -12.11
CA GLU A 52 -19.91 2.60 -12.18
C GLU A 52 -20.19 1.75 -10.95
N ALA A 53 -19.16 1.08 -10.40
CA ALA A 53 -19.28 0.34 -9.15
C ALA A 53 -19.73 1.24 -7.98
N TYR A 54 -19.15 2.43 -7.87
CA TYR A 54 -19.57 3.40 -6.85
C TYR A 54 -20.97 3.97 -7.11
N ARG A 55 -21.39 4.13 -8.37
CA ARG A 55 -22.78 4.51 -8.68
C ARG A 55 -23.79 3.51 -8.15
N GLN A 56 -23.45 2.21 -8.26
CA GLN A 56 -24.31 1.15 -7.72
C GLN A 56 -24.28 1.10 -6.18
N ALA A 57 -23.10 1.26 -5.57
CA ALA A 57 -22.94 1.19 -4.12
C ALA A 57 -23.41 2.44 -3.37
N LEU A 58 -23.36 3.60 -4.02
CA LEU A 58 -23.73 4.91 -3.46
C LEU A 58 -24.73 5.63 -4.39
N PRO A 59 -25.98 5.14 -4.52
CA PRO A 59 -26.93 5.66 -5.50
C PRO A 59 -27.32 7.14 -5.23
N ASP A 60 -27.21 7.59 -3.99
CA ASP A 60 -27.58 8.97 -3.59
C ASP A 60 -26.36 9.92 -3.54
N ALA A 61 -25.16 9.44 -3.90
CA ALA A 61 -23.97 10.28 -3.90
C ALA A 61 -23.97 11.29 -5.04
N THR A 62 -23.33 12.43 -4.81
CA THR A 62 -23.01 13.38 -5.86
C THR A 62 -21.77 12.92 -6.61
N PHE A 63 -21.83 12.91 -7.95
CA PHE A 63 -20.69 12.54 -8.82
C PHE A 63 -20.22 13.77 -9.59
N ILE A 64 -18.93 14.05 -9.54
CA ILE A 64 -18.27 15.11 -10.31
C ILE A 64 -17.21 14.47 -11.19
N ASP A 65 -17.28 14.70 -12.50
CA ASP A 65 -16.20 14.39 -13.41
C ASP A 65 -15.19 15.54 -13.36
N PHE A 66 -13.98 15.21 -12.95
CA PHE A 66 -12.88 16.19 -12.75
C PHE A 66 -12.50 16.90 -14.06
N ASP A 67 -12.70 16.23 -15.21
CA ASP A 67 -12.38 16.79 -16.53
C ASP A 67 -13.46 17.74 -17.05
N ASP A 68 -14.66 17.71 -16.47
CA ASP A 68 -15.80 18.55 -16.91
C ASP A 68 -15.92 19.85 -16.11
N VAL A 69 -15.12 20.02 -15.05
CA VAL A 69 -15.21 21.16 -14.12
C VAL A 69 -13.84 21.78 -13.88
N THR A 70 -13.84 22.97 -13.28
CA THR A 70 -12.60 23.59 -12.81
C THR A 70 -12.24 23.12 -11.39
N PRO A 71 -10.97 23.22 -10.96
CA PRO A 71 -10.57 22.90 -9.59
C PRO A 71 -11.37 23.62 -8.50
N GLU A 72 -11.79 24.86 -8.76
CA GLU A 72 -12.60 25.66 -7.83
C GLU A 72 -13.96 25.02 -7.55
N VAL A 73 -14.59 24.41 -8.54
CA VAL A 73 -15.86 23.68 -8.39
C VAL A 73 -15.69 22.49 -7.44
N VAL A 74 -14.60 21.74 -7.57
CA VAL A 74 -14.30 20.60 -6.70
C VAL A 74 -14.02 21.09 -5.27
N LEU A 75 -13.23 22.13 -5.10
CA LEU A 75 -12.93 22.73 -3.79
C LEU A 75 -14.19 23.26 -3.09
N ALA A 76 -15.08 23.90 -3.85
CA ALA A 76 -16.38 24.38 -3.33
C ALA A 76 -17.24 23.20 -2.88
N ALA A 77 -17.30 22.11 -3.67
CA ALA A 77 -18.05 20.92 -3.30
C ALA A 77 -17.53 20.28 -2.01
N PHE A 78 -16.21 20.23 -1.81
CA PHE A 78 -15.63 19.76 -0.55
C PHE A 78 -16.02 20.65 0.63
N ALA A 79 -16.05 21.98 0.43
CA ALA A 79 -16.34 22.94 1.49
C ALA A 79 -17.79 22.86 1.99
N GLU A 80 -18.72 22.41 1.16
CA GLU A 80 -20.13 22.26 1.51
C GLU A 80 -20.46 20.99 2.29
N LEU A 81 -19.55 20.02 2.33
CA LEU A 81 -19.79 18.74 3.00
C LEU A 81 -19.73 18.90 4.53
N PRO A 82 -20.74 18.44 5.26
CA PRO A 82 -20.67 18.38 6.71
C PRO A 82 -19.65 17.33 7.17
N ALA A 83 -19.09 17.50 8.36
CA ALA A 83 -18.22 16.52 8.98
C ALA A 83 -18.91 15.14 9.05
N GLY A 84 -18.14 14.07 8.85
CA GLY A 84 -18.66 12.72 8.75
C GLY A 84 -19.05 12.27 7.34
N SER A 85 -19.12 13.19 6.38
CA SER A 85 -19.38 12.85 4.98
C SER A 85 -18.20 12.06 4.36
N LEU A 86 -18.52 11.29 3.33
CA LEU A 86 -17.54 10.51 2.57
C LEU A 86 -17.13 11.24 1.30
N VAL A 87 -15.84 11.28 1.03
CA VAL A 87 -15.26 11.66 -0.27
C VAL A 87 -14.55 10.46 -0.89
N VAL A 88 -14.90 10.11 -2.11
CA VAL A 88 -14.25 9.10 -2.92
C VAL A 88 -13.54 9.78 -4.09
N LEU A 89 -12.26 9.49 -4.27
CA LEU A 89 -11.43 10.01 -5.35
C LEU A 89 -11.03 8.85 -6.26
N ILE A 90 -11.49 8.89 -7.51
CA ILE A 90 -11.19 7.86 -8.53
C ILE A 90 -10.31 8.51 -9.60
N GLN A 91 -9.01 8.28 -9.50
CA GLN A 91 -7.99 9.04 -10.20
C GLN A 91 -7.20 8.17 -11.18
N SER A 92 -7.19 8.51 -12.46
CA SER A 92 -6.32 7.86 -13.45
C SER A 92 -4.85 8.18 -13.19
N THR A 93 -4.57 9.41 -12.75
CA THR A 93 -3.29 9.87 -12.21
C THR A 93 -3.48 10.33 -10.77
N SER A 94 -3.13 11.54 -10.42
CA SER A 94 -3.47 12.21 -9.16
C SER A 94 -4.11 13.55 -9.47
N PHE A 95 -5.25 13.85 -8.88
CA PHE A 95 -5.87 15.17 -9.01
C PHE A 95 -4.96 16.23 -8.41
N ARG A 96 -4.71 17.28 -9.18
CA ARG A 96 -3.89 18.41 -8.74
C ARG A 96 -4.79 19.60 -8.50
N LEU A 97 -4.85 20.01 -7.26
CA LEU A 97 -5.59 21.17 -6.78
C LEU A 97 -4.61 22.21 -6.23
N GLU A 98 -3.58 22.55 -7.00
CA GLU A 98 -2.52 23.49 -6.66
C GLU A 98 -1.85 23.15 -5.31
N ALA A 99 -1.91 24.09 -4.34
CA ALA A 99 -1.36 23.87 -3.00
C ALA A 99 -2.25 23.02 -2.07
N PHE A 100 -3.42 22.59 -2.54
CA PHE A 100 -4.36 21.84 -1.73
C PHE A 100 -3.95 20.36 -1.65
N ARG A 101 -3.52 19.92 -0.48
CA ARG A 101 -3.20 18.53 -0.19
C ARG A 101 -4.47 17.77 0.16
N ILE A 102 -5.15 17.26 -0.85
CA ILE A 102 -6.55 16.80 -0.78
C ILE A 102 -6.82 15.96 0.47
N ARG A 103 -6.19 14.82 0.63
CA ARG A 103 -6.46 13.90 1.74
C ARG A 103 -6.24 14.55 3.12
N ILE A 104 -5.16 15.31 3.27
CA ILE A 104 -4.84 15.98 4.53
C ILE A 104 -5.91 17.01 4.87
N GLU A 105 -6.30 17.84 3.90
CA GLU A 105 -7.29 18.88 4.13
C GLU A 105 -8.70 18.31 4.38
N LEU A 106 -9.07 17.24 3.70
CA LEU A 106 -10.34 16.55 3.94
C LEU A 106 -10.38 15.92 5.34
N PHE A 107 -9.31 15.29 5.80
CA PHE A 107 -9.22 14.75 7.15
C PHE A 107 -9.31 15.85 8.23
N LYS A 108 -8.68 17.01 8.01
CA LYS A 108 -8.80 18.16 8.93
C LYS A 108 -10.25 18.65 9.08
N ARG A 109 -11.09 18.45 8.06
CA ARG A 109 -12.51 18.79 8.07
C ARG A 109 -13.40 17.68 8.65
N GLY A 110 -12.82 16.59 9.13
CA GLY A 110 -13.56 15.45 9.68
C GLY A 110 -14.27 14.61 8.63
N LEU A 111 -13.83 14.66 7.38
CA LEU A 111 -14.38 13.84 6.29
C LEU A 111 -13.72 12.47 6.23
N LYS A 112 -14.49 11.46 5.83
CA LYS A 112 -13.99 10.13 5.50
C LYS A 112 -13.48 10.17 4.05
N VAL A 113 -12.38 9.45 3.76
CA VAL A 113 -11.73 9.52 2.44
C VAL A 113 -11.40 8.13 1.93
N ILE A 114 -11.84 7.82 0.71
CA ILE A 114 -11.34 6.70 -0.08
C ILE A 114 -10.60 7.27 -1.29
N GLU A 115 -9.32 6.96 -1.40
CA GLU A 115 -8.47 7.46 -2.47
C GLU A 115 -7.97 6.31 -3.34
N HIS A 116 -8.40 6.29 -4.61
CA HIS A 116 -7.85 5.44 -5.65
C HIS A 116 -6.96 6.30 -6.53
N VAL A 117 -5.68 5.92 -6.68
CA VAL A 117 -4.68 6.72 -7.40
C VAL A 117 -4.00 5.93 -8.50
N HIS A 118 -3.53 6.63 -9.53
CA HIS A 118 -2.70 6.06 -10.60
C HIS A 118 -3.32 4.86 -11.31
N LEU A 119 -4.64 4.84 -11.43
CA LEU A 119 -5.37 3.71 -12.01
C LEU A 119 -5.00 3.44 -13.47
N SER A 120 -4.55 4.47 -14.21
CA SER A 120 -4.08 4.31 -15.60
C SER A 120 -2.80 3.47 -15.73
N ARG A 121 -2.07 3.28 -14.63
CA ARG A 121 -0.87 2.43 -14.61
C ARG A 121 -1.17 0.94 -14.57
N MET A 122 -2.44 0.57 -14.40
CA MET A 122 -2.89 -0.82 -14.21
C MET A 122 -3.88 -1.24 -15.32
N PRO A 123 -3.40 -1.33 -16.58
CA PRO A 123 -4.25 -1.74 -17.70
C PRO A 123 -4.49 -3.25 -17.72
N GLY A 124 -5.54 -3.66 -18.41
CA GLY A 124 -5.84 -5.08 -18.68
C GLY A 124 -6.02 -5.90 -17.42
N VAL A 125 -5.33 -7.04 -17.33
CA VAL A 125 -5.40 -7.97 -16.18
C VAL A 125 -5.00 -7.31 -14.86
N GLN A 126 -4.14 -6.31 -14.89
CA GLN A 126 -3.76 -5.59 -13.68
C GLN A 126 -4.94 -4.83 -13.08
N GLY A 127 -5.83 -4.29 -13.90
CA GLY A 127 -7.09 -3.70 -13.43
C GLY A 127 -7.99 -4.72 -12.73
N LEU A 128 -8.03 -5.96 -13.23
CA LEU A 128 -8.75 -7.06 -12.56
C LEU A 128 -8.11 -7.43 -11.22
N HIS A 129 -6.78 -7.44 -11.12
CA HIS A 129 -6.08 -7.63 -9.85
C HIS A 129 -6.39 -6.52 -8.87
N TYR A 130 -6.45 -5.27 -9.33
CA TYR A 130 -6.83 -4.14 -8.49
C TYR A 130 -8.26 -4.28 -7.97
N ILE A 131 -9.22 -4.63 -8.80
CA ILE A 131 -10.61 -4.86 -8.38
C ILE A 131 -10.68 -5.98 -7.33
N ALA A 132 -10.00 -7.09 -7.56
CA ALA A 132 -9.91 -8.19 -6.60
C ALA A 132 -9.27 -7.75 -5.27
N SER A 133 -8.30 -6.82 -5.30
CA SER A 133 -7.64 -6.30 -4.10
C SER A 133 -8.56 -5.48 -3.20
N LEU A 134 -9.70 -5.04 -3.70
CA LEU A 134 -10.71 -4.30 -2.92
C LEU A 134 -11.64 -5.20 -2.12
N ALA A 135 -11.59 -6.53 -2.30
CA ALA A 135 -12.34 -7.47 -1.47
C ALA A 135 -11.92 -7.32 -0.01
N TYR A 136 -12.88 -7.19 0.89
CA TYR A 136 -12.62 -6.95 2.30
C TYR A 136 -13.25 -8.03 3.19
N ASP A 137 -12.39 -8.77 3.87
CA ASP A 137 -12.74 -9.74 4.91
C ASP A 137 -12.25 -9.22 6.26
N PRO A 138 -13.15 -8.73 7.14
CA PRO A 138 -12.76 -8.20 8.45
C PRO A 138 -12.05 -9.23 9.32
N ALA A 139 -12.45 -10.49 9.28
CA ALA A 139 -11.82 -11.55 10.06
C ALA A 139 -10.35 -11.73 9.69
N TYR A 140 -10.05 -11.65 8.40
CA TYR A 140 -8.67 -11.69 7.90
C TYR A 140 -7.93 -10.39 8.16
N TYR A 141 -8.40 -9.26 7.62
CA TYR A 141 -7.64 -8.00 7.70
C TYR A 141 -7.49 -7.51 9.13
N ARG A 142 -8.58 -7.46 9.90
CA ARG A 142 -8.52 -7.03 11.30
C ARG A 142 -7.93 -8.12 12.20
N GLY A 143 -8.43 -9.36 12.07
CA GLY A 143 -8.00 -10.47 12.92
C GLY A 143 -6.53 -10.81 12.75
N VAL A 144 -6.06 -11.03 11.53
CA VAL A 144 -4.64 -11.33 11.25
C VAL A 144 -3.77 -10.09 11.40
N GLY A 145 -4.24 -8.92 11.00
CA GLY A 145 -3.49 -7.66 11.16
C GLY A 145 -3.17 -7.36 12.61
N HIS A 146 -4.15 -7.42 13.51
CA HIS A 146 -3.93 -7.24 14.95
C HIS A 146 -3.07 -8.36 15.55
N ALA A 147 -3.23 -9.59 15.07
CA ALA A 147 -2.40 -10.72 15.50
C ALA A 147 -0.93 -10.52 15.14
N LEU A 148 -0.64 -10.04 13.92
CA LEU A 148 0.70 -9.69 13.48
C LEU A 148 1.28 -8.54 14.30
N LYS A 149 0.52 -7.47 14.49
CA LYS A 149 0.96 -6.33 15.31
C LYS A 149 1.34 -6.78 16.72
N ALA A 150 0.52 -7.59 17.37
CA ALA A 150 0.79 -8.07 18.72
C ALA A 150 2.10 -8.88 18.80
N ARG A 151 2.43 -9.65 17.78
CA ARG A 151 3.67 -10.41 17.69
C ARG A 151 4.87 -9.51 17.39
N ILE A 152 4.75 -8.59 16.46
CA ILE A 152 5.80 -7.63 16.12
C ILE A 152 6.18 -6.79 17.34
N ASP A 153 5.18 -6.24 18.04
CA ASP A 153 5.41 -5.37 19.21
C ASP A 153 6.08 -6.08 20.39
N LYS A 154 5.97 -7.41 20.46
CA LYS A 154 6.61 -8.24 21.51
C LYS A 154 7.93 -8.86 21.08
N ALA A 155 8.15 -9.02 19.77
CA ALA A 155 9.32 -9.72 19.26
C ALA A 155 10.62 -9.01 19.63
N ARG A 156 11.62 -9.79 19.96
CA ARG A 156 12.98 -9.32 20.24
C ARG A 156 13.91 -9.47 19.04
N HIS A 157 13.54 -10.32 18.10
CA HIS A 157 14.26 -10.53 16.84
C HIS A 157 13.29 -11.05 15.78
N GLY A 158 13.71 -10.98 14.53
CA GLY A 158 12.99 -11.54 13.39
C GLY A 158 13.92 -12.05 12.32
N MET A 159 13.37 -12.84 11.40
CA MET A 159 14.12 -13.37 10.27
C MET A 159 13.18 -13.55 9.08
N VAL A 160 13.66 -13.18 7.91
CA VAL A 160 13.03 -13.44 6.61
C VAL A 160 13.86 -14.48 5.87
N ASP A 161 13.26 -15.64 5.59
CA ASP A 161 13.79 -16.59 4.63
C ASP A 161 13.36 -16.15 3.23
N SER A 162 14.35 -15.76 2.44
CA SER A 162 14.18 -15.19 1.12
C SER A 162 14.79 -16.12 0.06
N GLY A 163 14.14 -17.27 -0.15
CA GLY A 163 14.59 -18.23 -1.14
C GLY A 163 15.96 -18.87 -0.81
N GLY A 164 16.14 -19.29 0.44
CA GLY A 164 17.39 -19.87 0.96
C GLY A 164 18.38 -18.83 1.50
N GLU A 165 18.16 -17.55 1.22
CA GLU A 165 18.90 -16.45 1.85
C GLU A 165 18.19 -16.00 3.11
N GLN A 166 18.92 -15.51 4.10
CA GLN A 166 18.34 -15.07 5.37
C GLN A 166 18.70 -13.62 5.67
N LEU A 167 17.66 -12.82 5.93
CA LEU A 167 17.80 -11.49 6.48
C LEU A 167 17.37 -11.52 7.94
N VAL A 168 18.30 -11.20 8.84
CA VAL A 168 18.12 -11.29 10.28
C VAL A 168 18.00 -9.90 10.90
N PHE A 169 16.98 -9.71 11.72
CA PHE A 169 16.73 -8.52 12.52
C PHE A 169 17.02 -8.88 13.98
N ALA A 170 18.25 -8.65 14.46
CA ALA A 170 18.67 -8.95 15.83
C ALA A 170 18.36 -7.78 16.77
N SER A 171 17.12 -7.30 16.73
CA SER A 171 16.64 -6.13 17.49
C SER A 171 15.15 -6.29 17.75
N PRO A 172 14.61 -5.72 18.84
CA PRO A 172 13.18 -5.42 18.91
C PRO A 172 12.76 -4.51 17.77
N PHE A 173 11.47 -4.49 17.50
CA PHE A 173 10.86 -3.66 16.45
C PHE A 173 10.19 -2.42 17.07
N GLU A 174 10.10 -1.36 16.26
CA GLU A 174 9.23 -0.25 16.57
C GLU A 174 7.77 -0.71 16.61
N SER A 175 6.93 -0.01 17.38
CA SER A 175 5.50 -0.34 17.42
C SER A 175 4.90 -0.34 16.02
N ALA A 176 4.36 -1.48 15.61
CA ALA A 176 3.85 -1.66 14.27
C ALA A 176 2.63 -0.77 14.00
N LYS A 177 2.50 -0.33 12.76
CA LYS A 177 1.36 0.44 12.24
C LYS A 177 0.50 -0.44 11.36
N LEU A 178 -0.79 -0.15 11.35
CA LEU A 178 -1.82 -0.93 10.69
C LEU A 178 -2.49 -0.13 9.57
N ASN A 179 -2.65 -0.77 8.41
CA ASN A 179 -3.51 -0.33 7.32
C ASN A 179 -4.41 -1.50 6.93
N ILE A 180 -5.43 -1.76 7.75
CA ILE A 180 -6.24 -2.98 7.73
C ILE A 180 -7.75 -2.70 7.72
N GLY A 181 -8.15 -1.44 7.50
CA GLY A 181 -9.57 -1.06 7.51
C GLY A 181 -10.21 -1.05 8.90
N ASP A 182 -9.41 -0.94 9.94
CA ASP A 182 -9.88 -0.72 11.31
C ASP A 182 -9.53 0.70 11.73
N TYR A 183 -10.53 1.58 11.70
CA TYR A 183 -10.37 3.00 12.01
C TYR A 183 -10.94 3.38 13.38
N ARG A 184 -11.31 2.39 14.21
CA ARG A 184 -11.87 2.65 15.53
C ARG A 184 -10.87 3.41 16.41
N GLY A 185 -11.35 4.49 17.00
CA GLY A 185 -10.51 5.38 17.81
C GLY A 185 -9.53 6.25 17.03
N MET A 186 -9.58 6.22 15.70
CA MET A 186 -8.77 7.09 14.83
C MET A 186 -9.55 8.34 14.42
N ASN A 187 -8.84 9.47 14.33
CA ASN A 187 -9.43 10.70 13.81
C ASN A 187 -9.62 10.67 12.29
N ASN A 188 -8.71 10.00 11.59
CA ASN A 188 -8.73 9.88 10.14
C ASN A 188 -9.34 8.54 9.74
N ILE A 189 -10.47 8.57 9.04
CA ILE A 189 -11.17 7.39 8.56
C ILE A 189 -10.95 7.26 7.06
N GLY A 190 -10.29 6.19 6.64
CA GLY A 190 -9.95 5.94 5.24
C GLY A 190 -8.49 6.23 4.92
N GLY A 191 -8.24 6.52 3.67
CA GLY A 191 -6.91 6.76 3.11
C GLY A 191 -6.80 6.26 1.69
N GLN A 192 -5.60 5.89 1.29
CA GLN A 192 -5.34 5.28 -0.01
C GLN A 192 -5.69 3.79 0.02
N PHE A 193 -6.44 3.35 -0.98
CA PHE A 193 -6.83 1.96 -1.19
C PHE A 193 -6.03 1.34 -2.34
N PRO A 194 -5.84 0.01 -2.37
CA PRO A 194 -6.41 -1.01 -1.49
C PRO A 194 -5.74 -1.05 -0.10
N LEU A 195 -6.34 -1.82 0.79
CA LEU A 195 -5.87 -2.06 2.14
C LEU A 195 -4.98 -3.31 2.22
N GLY A 196 -4.34 -3.49 3.35
CA GLY A 196 -3.67 -4.73 3.71
C GLY A 196 -2.18 -4.60 3.94
N GLU A 197 -1.80 -3.90 5.02
CA GLU A 197 -0.40 -3.77 5.39
C GLU A 197 -0.25 -3.60 6.90
N VAL A 198 0.75 -4.26 7.44
CA VAL A 198 1.30 -3.99 8.76
C VAL A 198 2.77 -3.67 8.56
N PHE A 199 3.26 -2.56 9.08
CA PHE A 199 4.66 -2.20 8.89
C PHE A 199 5.33 -1.75 10.19
N THR A 200 6.62 -1.96 10.23
CA THR A 200 7.50 -1.58 11.33
C THR A 200 8.91 -1.28 10.82
N GLU A 201 9.84 -1.05 11.69
CA GLU A 201 11.29 -1.12 11.43
C GLU A 201 12.02 -1.60 12.70
N ALA A 202 13.24 -2.07 12.55
CA ALA A 202 14.07 -2.41 13.70
C ALA A 202 14.30 -1.18 14.59
N GLN A 203 14.25 -1.35 15.91
CA GLN A 203 14.64 -0.26 16.83
C GLN A 203 16.11 0.11 16.63
N ASP A 204 16.96 -0.90 16.48
CA ASP A 204 18.36 -0.74 16.08
C ASP A 204 18.54 -1.15 14.63
N LEU A 205 18.63 -0.18 13.72
CA LEU A 205 18.81 -0.46 12.30
C LEU A 205 20.14 -1.15 12.00
N GLU A 206 21.18 -0.96 12.80
CA GLU A 206 22.47 -1.61 12.61
C GLU A 206 22.47 -3.09 13.03
N ALA A 207 21.42 -3.55 13.67
CA ALA A 207 21.22 -4.96 14.00
C ALA A 207 20.60 -5.77 12.84
N VAL A 208 20.41 -5.17 11.68
CA VAL A 208 19.87 -5.84 10.47
C VAL A 208 21.02 -6.30 9.60
N ASN A 209 21.14 -7.62 9.43
CA ASN A 209 22.25 -8.25 8.72
C ASN A 209 21.79 -9.46 7.92
N GLY A 210 22.46 -9.73 6.83
CA GLY A 210 22.27 -10.94 6.05
C GLY A 210 22.05 -10.66 4.57
N ARG A 211 21.22 -11.48 3.93
CA ARG A 211 21.00 -11.47 2.49
C ARG A 211 19.52 -11.60 2.19
N VAL A 212 19.05 -10.89 1.18
CA VAL A 212 17.65 -10.92 0.75
C VAL A 212 17.56 -10.87 -0.77
N ARG A 213 16.65 -11.65 -1.34
CA ARG A 213 16.42 -11.72 -2.79
C ARG A 213 15.23 -10.87 -3.15
N ILE A 214 15.42 -9.95 -4.10
CA ILE A 214 14.43 -8.99 -4.54
C ILE A 214 13.94 -9.36 -5.94
N PHE A 215 12.63 -9.52 -6.12
CA PHE A 215 12.04 -9.89 -7.41
C PHE A 215 11.37 -8.71 -8.13
N VAL A 216 11.07 -7.64 -7.42
CA VAL A 216 10.54 -6.37 -7.94
C VAL A 216 11.09 -5.24 -7.09
N PHE A 217 11.39 -4.11 -7.71
CA PHE A 217 11.81 -2.90 -7.00
C PHE A 217 11.20 -1.64 -7.61
N GLY A 218 10.89 -0.70 -6.75
CA GLY A 218 10.66 0.69 -7.13
C GLY A 218 11.97 1.39 -7.44
N ASP A 219 11.88 2.59 -7.96
CA ASP A 219 13.04 3.46 -8.14
C ASP A 219 12.74 4.86 -7.61
N THR A 220 13.68 5.79 -7.79
CA THR A 220 13.55 7.17 -7.33
C THR A 220 12.46 7.96 -8.07
N HIS A 221 11.90 7.42 -9.15
CA HIS A 221 10.78 7.97 -9.93
C HIS A 221 9.47 7.20 -9.71
N PHE A 222 9.42 6.31 -8.72
CA PHE A 222 8.26 5.47 -8.40
C PHE A 222 7.82 4.52 -9.53
N MET A 223 8.74 4.16 -10.41
CA MET A 223 8.51 3.16 -11.46
C MET A 223 8.68 1.76 -10.90
N VAL A 224 7.95 0.80 -11.47
CA VAL A 224 8.06 -0.62 -11.11
C VAL A 224 9.06 -1.29 -12.05
N ASN A 225 10.06 -1.94 -11.47
CA ASN A 225 11.13 -2.65 -12.19
C ASN A 225 11.07 -4.13 -11.86
N ARG A 226 11.10 -4.96 -12.90
CA ARG A 226 10.99 -6.43 -12.81
C ARG A 226 12.23 -7.07 -13.41
N PRO A 227 13.25 -7.39 -12.61
CA PRO A 227 14.42 -8.13 -13.10
C PRO A 227 14.03 -9.55 -13.50
N ASP A 228 14.66 -10.09 -14.54
CA ASP A 228 14.42 -11.47 -15.00
C ASP A 228 14.85 -12.50 -13.93
N THR A 229 15.91 -12.20 -13.21
CA THR A 229 16.42 -12.98 -12.10
C THR A 229 16.38 -12.14 -10.82
N PRO A 230 15.96 -12.70 -9.68
CA PRO A 230 16.01 -11.97 -8.42
C PRO A 230 17.39 -11.41 -8.10
N ILE A 231 17.42 -10.19 -7.63
CA ILE A 231 18.64 -9.50 -7.19
C ILE A 231 18.88 -9.86 -5.72
N THR A 232 20.06 -10.34 -5.39
CA THR A 232 20.43 -10.57 -3.99
C THR A 232 21.10 -9.32 -3.43
N LEU A 233 20.57 -8.79 -2.33
CA LEU A 233 21.18 -7.73 -1.56
C LEU A 233 21.98 -8.32 -0.41
N ILE A 234 23.19 -7.80 -0.21
CA ILE A 234 24.03 -8.09 0.95
C ILE A 234 23.88 -6.89 1.89
N ILE A 235 23.42 -7.17 3.11
CA ILE A 235 23.12 -6.16 4.11
C ILE A 235 24.05 -6.37 5.32
N ASP A 236 24.82 -5.36 5.65
CA ASP A 236 25.69 -5.32 6.82
C ASP A 236 25.39 -4.07 7.63
N LYS A 237 25.07 -4.28 8.91
CA LYS A 237 24.69 -3.20 9.85
C LYS A 237 23.65 -2.24 9.26
N GLY A 238 22.59 -2.81 8.68
CA GLY A 238 21.46 -2.08 8.14
C GLY A 238 21.71 -1.37 6.80
N ARG A 239 22.87 -1.55 6.18
CA ARG A 239 23.25 -0.90 4.93
C ARG A 239 23.42 -1.91 3.81
N VAL A 240 23.06 -1.54 2.61
CA VAL A 240 23.37 -2.33 1.41
C VAL A 240 24.84 -2.17 1.09
N THR A 241 25.61 -3.22 1.28
CA THR A 241 27.07 -3.25 1.06
C THR A 241 27.49 -3.98 -0.20
N GLY A 242 26.59 -4.77 -0.79
CA GLY A 242 26.85 -5.50 -2.01
C GLY A 242 25.58 -6.03 -2.66
N THR A 243 25.72 -6.49 -3.88
CA THR A 243 24.64 -7.07 -4.67
C THR A 243 25.15 -8.25 -5.49
N GLU A 244 24.26 -9.21 -5.80
CA GLU A 244 24.47 -10.25 -6.79
C GLU A 244 23.33 -10.21 -7.80
N ASN A 245 23.63 -10.42 -9.07
CA ASN A 245 22.66 -10.36 -10.19
C ASN A 245 21.92 -9.04 -10.32
N ALA A 246 22.52 -7.94 -9.87
CA ALA A 246 21.91 -6.63 -9.97
C ALA A 246 21.83 -6.15 -11.43
N THR A 247 20.69 -5.57 -11.79
CA THR A 247 20.50 -4.91 -13.08
C THR A 247 21.17 -3.53 -13.09
N PRO A 248 21.53 -2.99 -14.26
CA PRO A 248 22.05 -1.61 -14.36
C PRO A 248 21.13 -0.58 -13.72
N GLU A 249 19.81 -0.75 -13.86
CA GLU A 249 18.80 0.14 -13.30
C GLU A 249 18.82 0.10 -11.77
N PHE A 250 18.97 -1.07 -11.17
CA PHE A 250 19.07 -1.22 -9.73
C PHE A 250 20.33 -0.58 -9.17
N LEU A 251 21.48 -0.80 -9.83
CA LEU A 251 22.75 -0.18 -9.45
C LEU A 251 22.68 1.34 -9.57
N ALA A 252 22.08 1.85 -10.64
CA ALA A 252 21.88 3.29 -10.82
C ALA A 252 21.02 3.91 -9.72
N MET A 253 19.97 3.21 -9.29
CA MET A 253 19.12 3.63 -8.17
C MET A 253 19.90 3.69 -6.86
N LEU A 254 20.72 2.68 -6.56
CA LEU A 254 21.58 2.70 -5.37
C LEU A 254 22.58 3.84 -5.41
N ASP A 255 23.18 4.12 -6.57
CA ASP A 255 24.15 5.22 -6.75
C ASP A 255 23.51 6.60 -6.53
N ILE A 256 22.27 6.79 -6.99
CA ILE A 256 21.51 8.02 -6.73
C ILE A 256 21.29 8.22 -5.23
N ILE A 257 20.88 7.18 -4.51
CA ILE A 257 20.69 7.27 -3.06
C ILE A 257 22.01 7.59 -2.36
N ARG A 258 23.10 6.90 -2.70
CA ARG A 258 24.42 7.14 -2.12
C ARG A 258 24.94 8.54 -2.37
N ALA A 259 24.71 9.08 -3.57
CA ALA A 259 25.15 10.42 -3.91
C ALA A 259 24.55 11.50 -3.01
N HIS A 260 23.33 11.28 -2.51
CA HIS A 260 22.63 12.26 -1.68
C HIS A 260 22.65 11.94 -0.19
N GLU A 261 22.64 10.66 0.18
CA GLU A 261 22.50 10.21 1.57
C GLU A 261 23.76 9.55 2.13
N GLY A 262 24.77 9.30 1.28
CA GLY A 262 26.06 8.68 1.64
C GLY A 262 26.01 7.16 1.66
N GLU A 263 25.02 6.57 2.31
CA GLU A 263 24.82 5.12 2.41
C GLU A 263 23.39 4.76 2.04
N VAL A 264 23.15 3.50 1.67
CA VAL A 264 21.80 3.00 1.40
C VAL A 264 21.34 2.18 2.59
N TRP A 265 20.45 2.77 3.36
CA TRP A 265 19.86 2.14 4.54
C TRP A 265 18.65 1.29 4.18
N VAL A 266 18.52 0.15 4.86
CA VAL A 266 17.29 -0.63 4.93
C VAL A 266 16.51 -0.16 6.14
N ARG A 267 15.30 0.34 5.93
CA ARG A 267 14.48 0.87 7.02
C ARG A 267 13.23 0.06 7.24
N GLU A 268 12.18 0.27 6.43
CA GLU A 268 10.89 -0.35 6.64
C GLU A 268 10.95 -1.86 6.46
N LEU A 269 10.25 -2.56 7.36
CA LEU A 269 9.87 -3.95 7.21
C LEU A 269 8.35 -4.00 7.09
N GLY A 270 7.87 -4.22 5.87
CA GLY A 270 6.46 -4.27 5.55
C GLY A 270 5.94 -5.70 5.43
N PHE A 271 4.83 -5.96 6.09
CA PHE A 271 4.07 -7.20 6.07
C PHE A 271 2.83 -6.97 5.22
N GLY A 272 2.93 -7.20 3.92
CA GLY A 272 1.81 -7.07 3.00
C GLY A 272 0.81 -8.19 3.19
N MET A 273 -0.48 -7.86 3.22
CA MET A 273 -1.54 -8.80 3.56
C MET A 273 -2.52 -9.03 2.42
N ASN A 274 -2.49 -8.23 1.36
CA ASN A 274 -3.50 -8.33 0.30
C ASN A 274 -3.22 -9.51 -0.63
N ARG A 275 -4.08 -10.52 -0.53
CA ARG A 275 -3.94 -11.81 -1.25
C ARG A 275 -4.21 -11.71 -2.75
N ALA A 276 -4.72 -10.58 -3.24
CA ALA A 276 -4.87 -10.33 -4.67
C ALA A 276 -3.56 -9.99 -5.37
N PHE A 277 -2.55 -9.58 -4.61
CA PHE A 277 -1.22 -9.27 -5.13
C PHE A 277 -0.22 -10.33 -4.67
N SER A 278 0.54 -10.82 -5.60
CA SER A 278 1.60 -11.82 -5.39
C SER A 278 2.75 -11.55 -6.36
N ARG A 279 3.76 -12.40 -6.35
CA ARG A 279 4.85 -12.34 -7.32
C ARG A 279 4.35 -12.47 -8.77
N GLU A 280 3.31 -13.27 -8.99
CA GLU A 280 2.69 -13.52 -10.29
C GLU A 280 1.60 -12.49 -10.62
N GLN A 281 0.93 -11.97 -9.61
CA GLN A 281 -0.17 -11.00 -9.72
C GLN A 281 0.32 -9.59 -9.41
N LEU A 282 1.13 -9.07 -10.29
CA LEU A 282 1.78 -7.76 -10.12
C LEU A 282 0.96 -6.65 -10.78
N VAL A 283 0.99 -5.47 -10.18
CA VAL A 283 0.46 -4.23 -10.75
C VAL A 283 1.56 -3.18 -10.88
N ASN A 284 1.47 -2.31 -11.89
CA ASN A 284 2.51 -1.34 -12.24
C ASN A 284 2.38 0.00 -11.48
N ASP A 285 1.83 -0.04 -10.29
CA ASP A 285 1.87 1.09 -9.37
C ASP A 285 2.50 0.65 -8.06
N ILE A 286 3.68 1.21 -7.74
CA ILE A 286 4.49 0.74 -6.62
C ILE A 286 3.77 0.92 -5.28
N GLY A 287 3.11 2.07 -5.09
CA GLY A 287 2.37 2.36 -3.86
C GLY A 287 1.16 1.45 -3.64
N THR A 288 0.51 0.99 -4.72
CA THR A 288 -0.56 0.00 -4.67
C THR A 288 0.01 -1.38 -4.36
N TYR A 289 1.11 -1.74 -5.00
CA TYR A 289 1.75 -3.05 -4.86
C TYR A 289 2.38 -3.31 -3.48
N GLU A 290 2.63 -2.27 -2.68
CA GLU A 290 3.07 -2.37 -1.28
C GLU A 290 2.23 -3.35 -0.44
N ARG A 291 0.96 -3.57 -0.81
CA ARG A 291 0.05 -4.50 -0.11
C ARG A 291 0.28 -5.96 -0.49
N MET A 292 1.21 -6.24 -1.40
CA MET A 292 1.54 -7.60 -1.84
C MET A 292 1.74 -8.54 -0.65
N CYS A 293 1.08 -9.71 -0.70
CA CYS A 293 1.14 -10.70 0.37
C CYS A 293 2.55 -11.30 0.49
N GLY A 294 3.30 -10.81 1.46
CA GLY A 294 4.70 -11.12 1.68
C GLY A 294 5.45 -9.95 2.28
N ILE A 295 6.76 -9.97 2.19
CA ILE A 295 7.64 -8.95 2.74
C ILE A 295 8.04 -7.94 1.66
N HIS A 296 7.94 -6.66 2.01
CA HIS A 296 8.65 -5.59 1.33
C HIS A 296 9.53 -4.83 2.33
N LEU A 297 10.54 -4.17 1.79
CA LEU A 297 11.49 -3.35 2.54
C LEU A 297 11.55 -1.97 1.89
N SER A 298 12.03 -0.98 2.63
CA SER A 298 12.38 0.30 2.02
C SER A 298 13.88 0.53 2.05
N LEU A 299 14.39 1.13 0.97
CA LEU A 299 15.76 1.61 0.88
C LEU A 299 15.78 3.13 0.94
N GLY A 300 16.70 3.68 1.71
CA GLY A 300 16.87 5.11 1.90
C GLY A 300 16.54 5.58 3.32
N ALA A 301 16.99 6.77 3.65
CA ALA A 301 16.92 7.32 5.00
C ALA A 301 15.54 7.88 5.37
N LYS A 302 14.66 8.11 4.40
CA LYS A 302 13.35 8.72 4.63
C LYS A 302 12.34 7.71 5.14
N HIS A 303 11.68 8.04 6.24
CA HIS A 303 10.50 7.33 6.74
C HIS A 303 9.44 8.31 7.22
N GLY A 304 8.16 8.01 6.90
CA GLY A 304 7.04 8.90 7.22
C GLY A 304 6.61 8.89 8.68
N VAL A 305 6.89 7.79 9.39
CA VAL A 305 6.40 7.54 10.75
C VAL A 305 7.52 7.50 11.77
N TYR A 306 8.57 6.68 11.52
CA TYR A 306 9.62 6.46 12.50
C TYR A 306 10.78 7.44 12.32
N THR A 307 11.31 7.92 13.46
CA THR A 307 12.50 8.78 13.49
C THR A 307 13.66 8.04 14.12
N LYS A 308 14.86 8.25 13.60
CA LYS A 308 16.10 7.67 14.13
C LYS A 308 17.14 8.77 14.35
N PRO A 309 17.95 8.70 15.41
CA PRO A 309 18.91 9.76 15.76
C PRO A 309 19.99 9.98 14.70
N GLN A 310 20.33 8.94 13.90
CA GLN A 310 21.33 9.03 12.84
C GLN A 310 20.85 9.78 11.59
N PHE A 311 19.53 10.03 11.45
CA PHE A 311 18.98 10.72 10.29
C PHE A 311 18.46 12.10 10.64
N LYS A 312 18.99 13.10 9.95
CA LYS A 312 18.42 14.45 9.97
C LYS A 312 17.30 14.52 8.93
N ARG A 313 16.13 14.95 9.32
CA ARG A 313 14.94 15.02 8.44
C ARG A 313 15.21 15.76 7.11
N LYS A 314 16.04 16.80 7.15
CA LYS A 314 16.40 17.58 5.96
C LYS A 314 17.28 16.81 4.95
N ASP A 315 18.03 15.81 5.41
CA ASP A 315 18.98 15.05 4.60
C ASP A 315 18.37 13.71 4.12
N ALA A 316 17.25 13.28 4.71
CA ALA A 316 16.53 12.07 4.33
C ALA A 316 15.61 12.34 3.14
N ARG A 317 15.98 11.80 1.96
CA ARG A 317 15.30 12.09 0.68
C ARG A 317 14.54 10.92 0.12
N TYR A 318 15.06 9.71 0.28
CA TYR A 318 14.58 8.53 -0.44
C TYR A 318 13.90 7.52 0.46
N HIS A 319 12.79 7.01 -0.03
CA HIS A 319 12.07 5.84 0.43
C HIS A 319 11.68 5.06 -0.82
N VAL A 320 12.42 4.00 -1.10
CA VAL A 320 12.23 3.17 -2.29
C VAL A 320 11.80 1.78 -1.85
N ASP A 321 10.64 1.35 -2.29
CA ASP A 321 10.10 0.04 -1.94
C ASP A 321 10.75 -1.04 -2.79
N ILE A 322 11.15 -2.12 -2.14
CA ILE A 322 11.68 -3.33 -2.74
C ILE A 322 10.95 -4.54 -2.19
N PHE A 323 10.69 -5.54 -3.04
CA PHE A 323 9.83 -6.68 -2.73
C PHE A 323 10.64 -7.95 -2.67
N ALA A 324 10.62 -8.58 -1.50
CA ALA A 324 11.42 -9.76 -1.22
C ALA A 324 10.71 -11.03 -1.67
N VAL A 325 11.46 -11.96 -2.25
CA VAL A 325 11.06 -13.35 -2.29
C VAL A 325 10.85 -13.79 -0.85
N THR A 326 9.64 -14.20 -0.49
CA THR A 326 9.27 -14.55 0.88
C THR A 326 8.85 -16.00 0.95
N GLU A 327 9.69 -16.86 1.53
CA GLU A 327 9.36 -18.26 1.78
C GLU A 327 8.85 -18.48 3.20
N ALA A 328 9.51 -17.86 4.18
CA ALA A 328 9.11 -17.90 5.58
C ALA A 328 9.47 -16.60 6.28
N VAL A 329 8.70 -16.24 7.30
CA VAL A 329 8.99 -15.15 8.22
C VAL A 329 8.88 -15.67 9.63
N TYR A 330 9.86 -15.34 10.47
CA TYR A 330 9.89 -15.69 11.88
C TYR A 330 9.92 -14.41 12.72
N LEU A 331 9.11 -14.39 13.75
CA LEU A 331 9.17 -13.41 14.85
C LEU A 331 9.47 -14.19 16.13
N ASP A 332 10.64 -13.95 16.72
CA ASP A 332 11.25 -14.85 17.69
C ASP A 332 11.32 -16.27 17.11
N ASP A 333 10.82 -17.26 17.79
CA ASP A 333 10.80 -18.66 17.35
C ASP A 333 9.50 -19.04 16.60
N GLU A 334 8.56 -18.12 16.45
CA GLU A 334 7.28 -18.38 15.79
C GLU A 334 7.38 -18.10 14.29
N ARG A 335 7.04 -19.12 13.49
CA ARG A 335 6.86 -18.96 12.04
C ARG A 335 5.52 -18.31 11.76
N VAL A 336 5.53 -17.08 11.27
CA VAL A 336 4.33 -16.27 11.03
C VAL A 336 3.90 -16.21 9.56
N TYR A 337 4.75 -16.71 8.65
CA TYR A 337 4.46 -16.78 7.22
C TYR A 337 5.04 -18.07 6.63
N ALA A 338 4.23 -18.77 5.84
CA ALA A 338 4.62 -19.98 5.12
C ALA A 338 3.71 -20.20 3.92
N ASP A 339 4.25 -20.80 2.86
CA ASP A 339 3.48 -21.24 1.69
C ASP A 339 2.60 -20.12 1.08
N GLY A 340 3.14 -18.91 1.03
CA GLY A 340 2.47 -17.75 0.43
C GLY A 340 1.39 -17.11 1.31
N ALA A 341 1.30 -17.44 2.59
CA ALA A 341 0.26 -16.94 3.48
C ALA A 341 0.78 -16.64 4.90
N TRP A 342 0.13 -15.69 5.56
CA TRP A 342 0.31 -15.45 6.99
C TRP A 342 -0.33 -16.58 7.79
N THR A 343 0.43 -17.17 8.72
CA THR A 343 0.04 -18.39 9.46
C THR A 343 -0.43 -18.11 10.88
N VAL A 344 -0.48 -16.86 11.30
CA VAL A 344 -0.96 -16.47 12.62
C VAL A 344 -2.47 -16.64 12.73
N ALA A 345 -2.93 -17.15 13.88
CA ALA A 345 -4.35 -17.25 14.15
C ALA A 345 -4.95 -15.83 14.30
N PRO A 346 -6.09 -15.55 13.64
CA PRO A 346 -6.78 -14.29 13.81
C PRO A 346 -7.17 -14.06 15.26
N VAL A 347 -6.99 -12.81 15.75
CA VAL A 347 -7.57 -12.43 17.05
C VAL A 347 -9.03 -12.06 16.86
N ALA A 348 -9.85 -12.30 17.88
CA ALA A 348 -11.21 -11.81 17.90
C ALA A 348 -11.20 -10.26 18.02
N PHE A 349 -12.09 -9.63 17.26
CA PHE A 349 -12.33 -8.19 17.39
C PHE A 349 -13.84 -7.98 17.65
N SER A 350 -14.13 -7.07 18.56
CA SER A 350 -15.49 -6.69 18.95
C SER A 350 -16.01 -5.56 18.08
#